data_e66c5dc34c20f37ad6fe7318330acb5f
#
_entry.id   e66c5dc34c20f37ad6fe7318330acb5f
#
_cell.length_a   1.000
_cell.length_b   1.000
_cell.length_c   1.000
_cell.angle_alpha   90.00
_cell.angle_beta   90.00
_cell.angle_gamma   90.00
#
_symmetry.space_group_name_H-M   'P 1'
#
loop_
_entity.id
_entity.type
_entity.pdbx_description
1 polymer ?
#
loop_
_entity_poly.entity_id
_entity_poly.type
_entity_poly.pdbx_seq_one_letter_code
_entity_poly.pdbx_strand_id
1 'polypeptide(L)'
;MNTRHVTSLVAAGAAIVMLLSGCGSTGTSNSSNASDSNIISVYGSEPAHPLFPGNTTEAGGGKVVDQLFAGLVTYDAKGGIHNEVADSITSSDNATHYVIKLKSGWKFTDGTPVTAHSFVNAWNYTANSANKQASASFFSTIEGYDDLQKPDVDPKATLSGLTVVDDNTIDVKLSQPDSAFPVKAGSHAYMPLPESAFKDPKKFGQHPVSNGPYKFVSWQHNHSIEMVKNPDYKGNRVAKNDGLNFKIYTSPDSAYADLRGGNLDFTNMIPDTALTSFQSDKSLKAYNEPGGNTLTFTIPEWLEHFGQNEEGNLRRQAISMSIDRKTVAEKIFHGTATPAVDFLAAPISAYSKELKGNEVLKYNPSKAKELWAKANAISPWSGEFGIAYNADGTAKNWVEAICNYCLLYTSPSP
;
A
#
# COMPACT_ATOMS: atom_id res chain seq x y z
N MET A 1 33.49 47.68 34.09
CA MET A 1 34.56 47.50 35.12
C MET A 1 35.01 46.06 35.05
N ASN A 2 36.34 45.91 34.80
CA ASN A 2 37.20 44.71 34.91
C ASN A 2 36.94 43.58 33.91
N THR A 3 37.60 43.46 32.79
CA THR A 3 39.01 43.23 32.35
C THR A 3 39.79 42.06 32.98
N ARG A 4 40.34 41.25 32.03
CA ARG A 4 41.58 40.43 32.12
C ARG A 4 41.36 38.93 32.31
N HIS A 5 42.07 37.98 31.68
CA HIS A 5 43.26 38.02 30.81
C HIS A 5 43.36 36.81 29.94
N VAL A 6 43.98 36.96 28.80
CA VAL A 6 44.56 36.02 27.85
C VAL A 6 45.65 35.18 28.50
N THR A 7 45.82 33.93 28.15
CA THR A 7 47.15 33.30 28.04
C THR A 7 47.15 32.20 26.96
N SER A 8 47.92 32.42 25.94
CA SER A 8 48.36 31.49 24.91
C SER A 8 49.49 30.61 25.45
N LEU A 9 49.56 29.34 25.04
CA LEU A 9 50.78 28.56 25.08
C LEU A 9 50.87 27.64 23.87
N VAL A 10 51.87 27.88 23.05
CA VAL A 10 52.39 27.11 21.92
C VAL A 10 53.46 26.16 22.43
N ALA A 11 53.48 24.92 21.97
CA ALA A 11 54.70 24.08 21.84
C ALA A 11 54.33 22.85 21.02
N ALA A 12 54.74 22.74 19.77
CA ALA A 12 55.99 22.16 19.26
C ALA A 12 56.04 20.60 19.32
N GLY A 13 55.84 19.98 18.22
CA GLY A 13 56.61 19.08 17.37
C GLY A 13 57.23 17.82 18.00
N ALA A 14 56.90 16.67 17.43
CA ALA A 14 57.88 15.59 17.20
C ALA A 14 57.32 14.60 16.14
N ALA A 15 57.98 14.60 15.01
CA ALA A 15 57.87 13.56 13.97
C ALA A 15 58.66 12.31 14.43
N ILE A 16 58.03 11.14 14.34
CA ILE A 16 58.75 9.86 14.41
C ILE A 16 58.45 9.08 13.16
N VAL A 17 59.43 9.01 12.28
CA VAL A 17 59.58 8.06 11.19
C VAL A 17 60.05 6.74 11.81
N MET A 18 59.31 5.60 11.55
CA MET A 18 59.88 4.28 11.75
C MET A 18 59.68 3.40 10.52
N LEU A 19 60.78 2.87 10.18
CA LEU A 19 61.19 2.09 9.03
C LEU A 19 60.48 0.73 8.92
N LEU A 20 60.31 0.30 7.67
CA LEU A 20 60.03 -1.06 7.24
C LEU A 20 61.04 -2.06 7.82
N SER A 21 60.54 -3.17 8.31
CA SER A 21 61.22 -4.44 8.23
C SER A 21 60.20 -5.53 7.93
N GLY A 22 60.36 -6.08 6.76
CA GLY A 22 59.58 -7.24 6.32
C GLY A 22 60.06 -8.51 7.02
N CYS A 23 59.10 -9.39 7.28
CA CYS A 23 59.39 -10.83 7.37
C CYS A 23 58.18 -11.56 6.82
N GLY A 24 58.39 -12.30 5.76
CA GLY A 24 57.36 -13.15 5.13
C GLY A 24 56.98 -14.32 6.05
N SER A 25 55.68 -14.49 6.14
CA SER A 25 55.13 -15.81 6.45
C SER A 25 53.98 -16.03 5.46
N THR A 26 54.16 -17.03 4.63
CA THR A 26 53.13 -17.63 3.80
C THR A 26 52.01 -18.16 4.67
N GLY A 27 51.10 -17.30 5.05
CA GLY A 27 49.81 -17.67 5.59
C GLY A 27 48.82 -17.74 4.44
N THR A 28 48.39 -18.92 4.09
CA THR A 28 47.26 -19.18 3.22
C THR A 28 46.05 -18.48 3.82
N SER A 29 45.76 -17.25 3.37
CA SER A 29 44.49 -16.63 3.63
C SER A 29 43.44 -17.44 2.88
N ASN A 30 42.75 -18.32 3.62
CA ASN A 30 41.42 -18.72 3.25
C ASN A 30 40.62 -17.42 3.06
N SER A 31 40.54 -16.95 1.85
CA SER A 31 39.41 -16.10 1.44
C SER A 31 38.17 -16.97 1.58
N SER A 32 37.52 -16.89 2.74
CA SER A 32 36.12 -17.26 2.84
C SER A 32 35.45 -16.50 1.69
N ASN A 33 35.01 -17.26 0.67
CA ASN A 33 34.04 -16.79 -0.29
C ASN A 33 32.87 -16.26 0.54
N ALA A 34 32.84 -14.97 0.82
CA ALA A 34 31.60 -14.27 1.02
C ALA A 34 30.85 -14.51 -0.29
N SER A 35 29.91 -15.43 -0.32
CA SER A 35 28.95 -15.56 -1.39
C SER A 35 28.35 -14.17 -1.52
N ASP A 36 28.55 -13.51 -2.67
CA ASP A 36 27.89 -12.24 -2.98
C ASP A 36 26.40 -12.48 -2.77
N SER A 37 25.88 -12.08 -1.62
CA SER A 37 24.48 -12.24 -1.30
C SER A 37 23.71 -11.29 -2.21
N ASN A 38 22.90 -11.85 -3.11
CA ASN A 38 22.06 -11.08 -4.04
C ASN A 38 20.82 -10.54 -3.31
N ILE A 39 21.04 -9.64 -2.32
CA ILE A 39 19.98 -8.92 -1.62
C ILE A 39 19.66 -7.66 -2.41
N ILE A 40 18.41 -7.50 -2.80
CA ILE A 40 17.94 -6.35 -3.55
C ILE A 40 17.44 -5.28 -2.59
N SER A 41 17.97 -4.06 -2.70
CA SER A 41 17.49 -2.89 -1.98
C SER A 41 16.35 -2.23 -2.73
N VAL A 42 15.24 -1.98 -2.02
CA VAL A 42 14.01 -1.43 -2.60
C VAL A 42 13.52 -0.21 -1.82
N TYR A 43 12.87 0.71 -2.52
CA TYR A 43 12.21 1.85 -1.90
C TYR A 43 11.11 1.39 -0.94
N GLY A 44 11.14 1.89 0.29
CA GLY A 44 10.13 1.73 1.32
C GLY A 44 9.73 3.07 1.94
N SER A 45 8.58 3.10 2.55
CA SER A 45 8.17 4.11 3.53
C SER A 45 7.93 3.40 4.87
N GLU A 46 8.05 4.13 5.97
CA GLU A 46 7.81 3.57 7.30
C GLU A 46 6.39 3.03 7.39
N PRO A 47 6.17 1.76 7.75
CA PRO A 47 4.84 1.22 8.00
C PRO A 47 4.11 2.00 9.10
N ALA A 48 2.87 2.39 8.86
CA ALA A 48 2.06 3.14 9.82
C ALA A 48 1.68 2.31 11.06
N HIS A 49 1.67 0.99 10.91
CA HIS A 49 1.29 0.03 11.95
C HIS A 49 2.26 -1.15 11.99
N PRO A 50 2.31 -1.91 13.11
CA PRO A 50 2.99 -3.21 13.14
C PRO A 50 2.54 -4.10 11.98
N LEU A 51 3.45 -4.95 11.45
CA LEU A 51 3.24 -5.80 10.26
C LEU A 51 2.26 -6.95 10.56
N PHE A 52 1.02 -6.60 10.88
CA PHE A 52 -0.09 -7.50 11.11
C PHE A 52 -1.07 -7.37 9.93
N PRO A 53 -1.24 -8.39 9.09
CA PRO A 53 -1.97 -8.29 7.82
C PRO A 53 -3.34 -7.62 7.93
N GLY A 54 -4.17 -8.02 8.91
CA GLY A 54 -5.50 -7.44 9.13
C GLY A 54 -5.51 -5.97 9.56
N ASN A 55 -4.37 -5.42 9.96
CA ASN A 55 -4.22 -4.00 10.35
C ASN A 55 -3.41 -3.18 9.34
N THR A 56 -2.96 -3.80 8.25
CA THR A 56 -2.14 -3.15 7.22
C THR A 56 -3.02 -2.64 6.09
N THR A 57 -3.20 -1.32 6.00
CA THR A 57 -4.04 -0.66 4.97
C THR A 57 -3.30 0.43 4.20
N GLU A 58 -2.02 0.64 4.46
CA GLU A 58 -1.19 1.66 3.84
C GLU A 58 -0.04 1.02 3.01
N ALA A 59 0.53 1.82 2.09
CA ALA A 59 1.46 1.31 1.08
C ALA A 59 2.80 0.81 1.65
N GLY A 60 3.31 1.44 2.72
CA GLY A 60 4.60 1.06 3.33
C GLY A 60 4.57 -0.33 3.91
N GLY A 61 3.64 -0.58 4.83
CA GLY A 61 3.42 -1.90 5.42
C GLY A 61 2.92 -2.92 4.41
N GLY A 62 2.03 -2.50 3.49
CA GLY A 62 1.47 -3.38 2.46
C GLY A 62 2.53 -4.05 1.60
N LYS A 63 3.52 -3.29 1.11
CA LYS A 63 4.65 -3.85 0.33
C LYS A 63 5.42 -4.92 1.08
N VAL A 64 5.61 -4.73 2.39
CA VAL A 64 6.34 -5.66 3.25
C VAL A 64 5.49 -6.90 3.53
N VAL A 65 4.22 -6.71 3.89
CA VAL A 65 3.28 -7.80 4.16
C VAL A 65 3.09 -8.69 2.94
N ASP A 66 3.02 -8.12 1.73
CA ASP A 66 2.95 -8.88 0.47
C ASP A 66 4.14 -9.83 0.25
N GLN A 67 5.31 -9.48 0.75
CA GLN A 67 6.48 -10.34 0.62
C GLN A 67 6.58 -11.38 1.74
N LEU A 68 6.04 -11.06 2.91
CA LEU A 68 6.09 -11.93 4.08
C LEU A 68 5.00 -13.00 4.09
N PHE A 69 3.81 -12.69 3.53
CA PHE A 69 2.66 -13.57 3.62
C PHE A 69 2.18 -14.07 2.26
N ALA A 70 1.56 -15.23 2.27
CA ALA A 70 0.86 -15.84 1.14
C ALA A 70 -0.60 -16.09 1.54
N GLY A 71 -1.52 -15.51 0.78
CA GLY A 71 -2.96 -15.67 0.96
C GLY A 71 -3.54 -16.86 0.18
N LEU A 72 -4.86 -16.93 0.10
CA LEU A 72 -5.56 -17.96 -0.67
C LEU A 72 -5.23 -17.85 -2.17
N VAL A 73 -5.21 -16.63 -2.69
CA VAL A 73 -4.89 -16.31 -4.07
C VAL A 73 -3.85 -15.21 -4.14
N THR A 74 -3.18 -15.10 -5.27
CA THR A 74 -2.24 -14.02 -5.63
C THR A 74 -2.64 -13.41 -6.97
N TYR A 75 -2.11 -12.21 -7.25
CA TYR A 75 -2.37 -11.52 -8.51
C TYR A 75 -1.10 -11.44 -9.35
N ASP A 76 -1.24 -11.60 -10.65
CA ASP A 76 -0.13 -11.33 -11.58
C ASP A 76 -0.07 -9.84 -11.96
N ALA A 77 0.96 -9.46 -12.71
CA ALA A 77 1.17 -8.09 -13.15
C ALA A 77 0.08 -7.54 -14.09
N LYS A 78 -0.80 -8.39 -14.60
CA LYS A 78 -1.95 -8.03 -15.45
C LYS A 78 -3.27 -8.03 -14.69
N GLY A 79 -3.23 -8.27 -13.36
CA GLY A 79 -4.41 -8.38 -12.51
C GLY A 79 -5.10 -9.75 -12.56
N GLY A 80 -4.51 -10.74 -13.25
CA GLY A 80 -4.99 -12.12 -13.26
C GLY A 80 -4.89 -12.76 -11.88
N ILE A 81 -5.89 -13.55 -11.50
CA ILE A 81 -5.97 -14.20 -10.19
C ILE A 81 -5.49 -15.64 -10.31
N HIS A 82 -4.62 -16.05 -9.39
CA HIS A 82 -4.07 -17.39 -9.33
C HIS A 82 -4.18 -17.95 -7.92
N ASN A 83 -4.63 -19.21 -7.79
CA ASN A 83 -4.63 -19.89 -6.50
C ASN A 83 -3.20 -20.03 -5.96
N GLU A 84 -2.97 -19.58 -4.72
CA GLU A 84 -1.67 -19.66 -4.05
C GLU A 84 -1.72 -20.74 -2.97
N VAL A 85 -2.24 -20.46 -1.76
CA VAL A 85 -2.46 -21.47 -0.72
C VAL A 85 -3.74 -22.27 -1.01
N ALA A 86 -4.76 -21.66 -1.62
CA ALA A 86 -5.93 -22.40 -2.05
C ALA A 86 -5.59 -23.38 -3.18
N ASP A 87 -6.14 -24.57 -3.08
CA ASP A 87 -6.24 -25.54 -4.18
C ASP A 87 -7.45 -25.16 -5.06
N SER A 88 -8.58 -24.91 -4.43
CA SER A 88 -9.79 -24.45 -5.11
C SER A 88 -10.63 -23.52 -4.24
N ILE A 89 -11.39 -22.62 -4.91
CA ILE A 89 -12.45 -21.80 -4.31
C ILE A 89 -13.67 -21.99 -5.20
N THR A 90 -14.67 -22.70 -4.70
CA THR A 90 -15.90 -23.01 -5.44
C THR A 90 -17.08 -22.30 -4.83
N SER A 91 -17.96 -21.73 -5.66
CA SER A 91 -19.17 -21.06 -5.20
C SER A 91 -20.42 -21.89 -5.51
N SER A 92 -21.44 -21.73 -4.70
CA SER A 92 -22.79 -22.21 -4.90
C SER A 92 -23.81 -21.15 -4.46
N ASP A 93 -25.10 -21.46 -4.62
CA ASP A 93 -26.19 -20.64 -4.10
C ASP A 93 -26.11 -19.16 -4.53
N ASN A 94 -25.91 -18.95 -5.84
CA ASN A 94 -25.81 -17.60 -6.41
C ASN A 94 -24.72 -16.73 -5.76
N ALA A 95 -23.53 -17.33 -5.50
CA ALA A 95 -22.39 -16.66 -4.87
C ALA A 95 -22.65 -16.18 -3.43
N THR A 96 -23.52 -16.85 -2.68
CA THR A 96 -23.69 -16.65 -1.24
C THR A 96 -22.99 -17.72 -0.40
N HIS A 97 -22.46 -18.75 -1.03
CA HIS A 97 -21.77 -19.85 -0.34
C HIS A 97 -20.49 -20.24 -1.08
N TYR A 98 -19.40 -20.37 -0.35
CA TYR A 98 -18.08 -20.74 -0.87
C TYR A 98 -17.48 -21.89 -0.08
N VAL A 99 -16.89 -22.86 -0.80
CA VAL A 99 -16.05 -23.90 -0.22
C VAL A 99 -14.62 -23.67 -0.70
N ILE A 100 -13.70 -23.52 0.24
CA ILE A 100 -12.29 -23.29 -0.02
C ILE A 100 -11.51 -24.52 0.40
N LYS A 101 -10.79 -25.13 -0.53
CA LYS A 101 -9.84 -26.21 -0.24
C LYS A 101 -8.42 -25.70 -0.28
N LEU A 102 -7.61 -26.05 0.69
CA LEU A 102 -6.22 -25.64 0.81
C LEU A 102 -5.29 -26.73 0.29
N LYS A 103 -4.20 -26.33 -0.34
CA LYS A 103 -3.07 -27.22 -0.68
C LYS A 103 -2.40 -27.68 0.60
N SER A 104 -2.08 -28.95 0.71
CA SER A 104 -1.39 -29.52 1.89
C SER A 104 0.09 -29.12 1.97
N GLY A 105 0.64 -29.16 3.17
CA GLY A 105 2.07 -29.04 3.44
C GLY A 105 2.62 -27.61 3.42
N TRP A 106 1.77 -26.57 3.41
CA TRP A 106 2.18 -25.21 3.68
C TRP A 106 2.57 -25.02 5.15
N LYS A 107 3.62 -24.24 5.40
CA LYS A 107 4.12 -23.96 6.74
C LYS A 107 4.42 -22.49 6.94
N PHE A 108 4.27 -22.03 8.15
CA PHE A 108 4.86 -20.77 8.59
C PHE A 108 6.38 -20.92 8.79
N THR A 109 7.06 -19.78 8.88
CA THR A 109 8.53 -19.71 9.02
C THR A 109 9.08 -20.28 10.33
N ASP A 110 8.21 -20.53 11.32
CA ASP A 110 8.52 -21.25 12.55
C ASP A 110 8.31 -22.79 12.44
N GLY A 111 7.89 -23.26 11.27
CA GLY A 111 7.62 -24.66 10.99
C GLY A 111 6.20 -25.14 11.32
N THR A 112 5.36 -24.30 11.95
CA THR A 112 3.96 -24.66 12.22
C THR A 112 3.16 -24.74 10.91
N PRO A 113 2.16 -25.66 10.81
CA PRO A 113 1.39 -25.84 9.59
C PRO A 113 0.44 -24.65 9.34
N VAL A 114 0.24 -24.31 8.06
CA VAL A 114 -0.83 -23.43 7.60
C VAL A 114 -2.06 -24.29 7.33
N THR A 115 -3.13 -24.07 8.07
CA THR A 115 -4.40 -24.83 8.00
C THR A 115 -5.60 -23.92 7.84
N ALA A 116 -6.78 -24.50 7.67
CA ALA A 116 -8.05 -23.75 7.67
C ALA A 116 -8.22 -22.90 8.95
N HIS A 117 -7.77 -23.39 10.10
CA HIS A 117 -7.76 -22.62 11.35
C HIS A 117 -6.90 -21.35 11.25
N SER A 118 -5.77 -21.39 10.53
CA SER A 118 -4.90 -20.23 10.36
C SER A 118 -5.61 -19.06 9.65
N PHE A 119 -6.49 -19.38 8.72
CA PHE A 119 -7.32 -18.39 8.00
C PHE A 119 -8.51 -17.95 8.86
N VAL A 120 -9.31 -18.89 9.33
CA VAL A 120 -10.56 -18.59 10.04
C VAL A 120 -10.31 -17.81 11.33
N ASN A 121 -9.26 -18.15 12.10
CA ASN A 121 -8.89 -17.41 13.31
C ASN A 121 -8.42 -15.98 12.97
N ALA A 122 -7.63 -15.81 11.88
CA ALA A 122 -7.18 -14.49 11.42
C ALA A 122 -8.36 -13.62 10.98
N TRP A 123 -9.32 -14.19 10.25
CA TRP A 123 -10.50 -13.48 9.78
C TRP A 123 -11.43 -13.08 10.92
N ASN A 124 -11.71 -14.00 11.85
CA ASN A 124 -12.49 -13.69 13.04
C ASN A 124 -11.85 -12.59 13.89
N TYR A 125 -10.54 -12.68 14.11
CA TYR A 125 -9.80 -11.65 14.84
C TYR A 125 -9.89 -10.28 14.15
N THR A 126 -9.70 -10.26 12.82
CA THR A 126 -9.72 -9.02 12.04
C THR A 126 -11.13 -8.42 11.96
N ALA A 127 -12.17 -9.24 11.77
CA ALA A 127 -13.54 -8.79 11.64
C ALA A 127 -14.13 -8.23 12.93
N ASN A 128 -13.66 -8.68 14.11
CA ASN A 128 -14.22 -8.31 15.41
C ASN A 128 -13.76 -6.90 15.81
N SER A 129 -14.73 -5.98 15.98
CA SER A 129 -14.49 -4.56 16.27
C SER A 129 -13.75 -4.32 17.60
N ALA A 130 -13.85 -5.23 18.57
CA ALA A 130 -13.11 -5.15 19.83
C ALA A 130 -11.58 -5.21 19.61
N ASN A 131 -11.13 -5.86 18.53
CA ASN A 131 -9.71 -5.99 18.17
C ASN A 131 -9.18 -4.78 17.38
N LYS A 132 -10.05 -3.86 16.96
CA LYS A 132 -9.68 -2.57 16.31
C LYS A 132 -8.77 -2.73 15.08
N GLN A 133 -9.03 -3.74 14.27
CA GLN A 133 -8.27 -3.96 13.04
C GLN A 133 -8.79 -3.08 11.91
N ALA A 134 -7.89 -2.40 11.17
CA ALA A 134 -8.26 -1.45 10.14
C ALA A 134 -9.00 -2.09 8.94
N SER A 135 -8.79 -3.38 8.70
CA SER A 135 -9.41 -4.12 7.58
C SER A 135 -10.70 -4.85 7.96
N ALA A 136 -11.31 -4.57 9.13
CA ALA A 136 -12.52 -5.29 9.58
C ALA A 136 -13.64 -5.27 8.53
N SER A 137 -13.86 -4.16 7.83
CA SER A 137 -14.92 -4.00 6.84
C SER A 137 -14.79 -4.91 5.61
N PHE A 138 -13.62 -5.51 5.35
CA PHE A 138 -13.46 -6.48 4.28
C PHE A 138 -14.33 -7.73 4.47
N PHE A 139 -14.73 -8.03 5.70
CA PHE A 139 -15.54 -9.18 6.06
C PHE A 139 -17.04 -8.88 6.10
N SER A 140 -17.48 -7.67 5.71
CA SER A 140 -18.86 -7.18 5.85
C SER A 140 -19.92 -8.03 5.13
N THR A 141 -19.52 -8.82 4.13
CA THR A 141 -20.45 -9.74 3.43
C THR A 141 -20.53 -11.14 4.05
N ILE A 142 -19.70 -11.45 5.06
CA ILE A 142 -19.75 -12.76 5.74
C ILE A 142 -20.82 -12.72 6.82
N GLU A 143 -21.65 -13.79 6.90
CA GLU A 143 -22.69 -13.90 7.93
C GLU A 143 -22.12 -13.71 9.35
N GLY A 144 -22.85 -12.93 10.17
CA GLY A 144 -22.44 -12.62 11.54
C GLY A 144 -21.53 -11.39 11.69
N TYR A 145 -21.15 -10.73 10.58
CA TYR A 145 -20.31 -9.54 10.66
C TYR A 145 -20.93 -8.42 11.50
N ASP A 146 -22.20 -8.09 11.29
CA ASP A 146 -22.89 -7.02 12.00
C ASP A 146 -22.96 -7.28 13.51
N ASP A 147 -23.03 -8.55 13.93
CA ASP A 147 -22.99 -8.92 15.34
C ASP A 147 -21.63 -8.60 15.98
N LEU A 148 -20.54 -8.69 15.20
CA LEU A 148 -19.18 -8.36 15.63
C LEU A 148 -18.90 -6.84 15.66
N GLN A 149 -19.82 -6.01 15.14
CA GLN A 149 -19.70 -4.54 15.18
C GLN A 149 -20.47 -3.91 16.35
N LYS A 150 -21.20 -4.70 17.14
CA LYS A 150 -21.99 -4.20 18.27
C LYS A 150 -21.09 -3.61 19.36
N PRO A 151 -21.55 -2.56 20.07
CA PRO A 151 -20.88 -2.11 21.29
C PRO A 151 -20.69 -3.29 22.27
N ASP A 152 -19.55 -3.33 22.94
CA ASP A 152 -19.21 -4.35 23.97
C ASP A 152 -19.21 -5.81 23.45
N VAL A 153 -18.96 -6.01 22.15
CA VAL A 153 -18.80 -7.36 21.60
C VAL A 153 -17.68 -8.11 22.32
N ASP A 154 -17.90 -9.39 22.60
CA ASP A 154 -16.84 -10.25 23.15
C ASP A 154 -15.67 -10.32 22.15
N PRO A 155 -14.42 -9.99 22.56
CA PRO A 155 -13.24 -10.11 21.68
C PRO A 155 -13.01 -11.52 21.11
N LYS A 156 -13.65 -12.53 21.67
CA LYS A 156 -13.61 -13.93 21.21
C LYS A 156 -14.78 -14.32 20.30
N ALA A 157 -15.76 -13.43 20.12
CA ALA A 157 -16.87 -13.71 19.21
C ALA A 157 -16.37 -13.88 17.78
N THR A 158 -17.05 -14.74 17.03
CA THR A 158 -16.66 -15.17 15.70
C THR A 158 -17.76 -14.93 14.67
N LEU A 159 -17.39 -14.84 13.41
CA LEU A 159 -18.32 -14.81 12.28
C LEU A 159 -19.11 -16.12 12.20
N SER A 160 -20.43 -16.05 12.22
CA SER A 160 -21.29 -17.24 12.13
C SER A 160 -21.23 -17.92 10.77
N GLY A 161 -20.85 -17.19 9.73
CA GLY A 161 -20.69 -17.68 8.38
C GLY A 161 -19.38 -18.44 8.11
N LEU A 162 -18.49 -18.61 9.10
CA LEU A 162 -17.24 -19.34 8.91
C LEU A 162 -17.25 -20.67 9.64
N THR A 163 -16.94 -21.75 8.92
CA THR A 163 -16.79 -23.08 9.51
C THR A 163 -15.49 -23.73 9.02
N VAL A 164 -14.68 -24.21 9.94
CA VAL A 164 -13.59 -25.13 9.63
C VAL A 164 -14.17 -26.53 9.53
N VAL A 165 -14.19 -27.10 8.32
CA VAL A 165 -14.73 -28.45 8.07
C VAL A 165 -13.66 -29.49 8.47
N ASP A 166 -12.42 -29.25 8.05
CA ASP A 166 -11.21 -30.00 8.39
C ASP A 166 -9.99 -29.09 8.23
N ASP A 167 -8.78 -29.60 8.48
CA ASP A 167 -7.55 -28.81 8.42
C ASP A 167 -7.29 -28.14 7.08
N ASN A 168 -7.91 -28.60 5.99
CA ASN A 168 -7.70 -28.09 4.65
C ASN A 168 -8.99 -27.55 4.00
N THR A 169 -10.10 -27.49 4.72
CA THR A 169 -11.39 -27.09 4.14
C THR A 169 -12.07 -26.03 5.00
N ILE A 170 -12.38 -24.89 4.37
CA ILE A 170 -13.16 -23.79 4.96
C ILE A 170 -14.50 -23.69 4.23
N ASP A 171 -15.58 -23.63 4.98
CA ASP A 171 -16.91 -23.31 4.48
C ASP A 171 -17.24 -21.85 4.84
N VAL A 172 -17.69 -21.06 3.85
CA VAL A 172 -17.95 -19.63 4.00
C VAL A 172 -19.36 -19.32 3.52
N LYS A 173 -20.19 -18.80 4.40
CA LYS A 173 -21.53 -18.30 4.10
C LYS A 173 -21.55 -16.78 4.12
N LEU A 174 -22.15 -16.20 3.09
CA LEU A 174 -22.28 -14.76 2.93
C LEU A 174 -23.74 -14.34 3.16
N SER A 175 -23.93 -13.18 3.76
CA SER A 175 -25.24 -12.56 4.00
C SER A 175 -25.90 -12.04 2.72
N GLN A 176 -25.12 -11.88 1.65
CA GLN A 176 -25.58 -11.44 0.34
C GLN A 176 -24.66 -11.99 -0.77
N PRO A 177 -25.14 -12.07 -2.03
CA PRO A 177 -24.31 -12.50 -3.15
C PRO A 177 -23.06 -11.62 -3.31
N ASP A 178 -21.89 -12.26 -3.40
CA ASP A 178 -20.61 -11.57 -3.63
C ASP A 178 -19.71 -12.40 -4.56
N SER A 179 -19.88 -12.23 -5.86
CA SER A 179 -19.05 -12.92 -6.87
C SER A 179 -17.61 -12.46 -6.89
N ALA A 180 -17.29 -11.33 -6.24
CA ALA A 180 -15.93 -10.80 -6.10
C ALA A 180 -15.18 -11.41 -4.89
N PHE A 181 -15.83 -12.23 -4.06
CA PHE A 181 -15.20 -12.83 -2.89
C PHE A 181 -13.88 -13.54 -3.19
N PRO A 182 -13.73 -14.37 -4.26
CA PRO A 182 -12.43 -15.00 -4.58
C PRO A 182 -11.34 -13.98 -4.91
N VAL A 183 -11.69 -12.82 -5.50
CA VAL A 183 -10.75 -11.73 -5.75
C VAL A 183 -10.31 -11.11 -4.45
N LYS A 184 -11.26 -10.76 -3.57
CA LYS A 184 -10.98 -10.14 -2.25
C LYS A 184 -10.09 -11.03 -1.37
N ALA A 185 -10.22 -12.35 -1.51
CA ALA A 185 -9.46 -13.33 -0.74
C ALA A 185 -7.94 -13.32 -0.94
N GLY A 186 -7.43 -12.52 -1.90
CA GLY A 186 -6.00 -12.25 -2.07
C GLY A 186 -5.50 -11.00 -1.33
N SER A 187 -6.39 -10.20 -0.71
CA SER A 187 -5.98 -9.00 0.02
C SER A 187 -5.36 -9.34 1.39
N HIS A 188 -4.62 -8.38 1.95
CA HIS A 188 -3.96 -8.53 3.27
C HIS A 188 -4.93 -8.97 4.35
N ALA A 189 -6.18 -8.48 4.35
CA ALA A 189 -7.19 -8.81 5.34
C ALA A 189 -7.41 -10.33 5.48
N TYR A 190 -7.28 -11.07 4.37
CA TYR A 190 -7.58 -12.50 4.29
C TYR A 190 -6.34 -13.40 4.46
N MET A 191 -5.15 -12.85 4.77
CA MET A 191 -3.94 -13.65 4.96
C MET A 191 -4.01 -14.50 6.23
N PRO A 192 -3.40 -15.69 6.23
CA PRO A 192 -3.40 -16.58 7.38
C PRO A 192 -2.42 -16.12 8.46
N LEU A 193 -2.72 -16.44 9.71
CA LEU A 193 -1.86 -16.16 10.84
C LEU A 193 -1.63 -17.42 11.69
N PRO A 194 -0.42 -17.61 12.24
CA PRO A 194 -0.17 -18.66 13.22
C PRO A 194 -0.84 -18.31 14.55
N GLU A 195 -1.13 -19.31 15.38
CA GLU A 195 -1.74 -19.12 16.69
C GLU A 195 -0.94 -18.17 17.61
N SER A 196 0.39 -18.11 17.43
CA SER A 196 1.27 -17.21 18.16
C SER A 196 0.95 -15.71 17.93
N ALA A 197 0.34 -15.36 16.80
CA ALA A 197 0.00 -13.98 16.45
C ALA A 197 -1.04 -13.36 17.41
N PHE A 198 -1.93 -14.17 17.96
CA PHE A 198 -3.03 -13.71 18.82
C PHE A 198 -2.65 -13.55 20.28
N LYS A 199 -1.47 -14.07 20.70
CA LYS A 199 -0.98 -13.94 22.09
C LYS A 199 -0.52 -12.53 22.40
N ASP A 200 0.17 -11.89 21.49
CA ASP A 200 0.61 -10.49 21.55
C ASP A 200 0.72 -9.92 20.12
N PRO A 201 -0.39 -9.42 19.56
CA PRO A 201 -0.42 -8.94 18.18
C PRO A 201 0.54 -7.80 17.88
N LYS A 202 0.82 -6.94 18.88
CA LYS A 202 1.77 -5.83 18.71
C LYS A 202 3.21 -6.35 18.59
N LYS A 203 3.60 -7.27 19.47
CA LYS A 203 4.92 -7.90 19.44
C LYS A 203 5.07 -8.76 18.18
N PHE A 204 4.03 -9.50 17.82
CA PHE A 204 4.01 -10.28 16.58
C PHE A 204 4.29 -9.43 15.36
N GLY A 205 3.61 -8.27 15.23
CA GLY A 205 3.78 -7.37 14.10
C GLY A 205 5.16 -6.69 14.03
N GLN A 206 5.96 -6.73 15.11
CA GLN A 206 7.37 -6.31 15.08
C GLN A 206 8.33 -7.42 14.60
N HIS A 207 7.94 -8.68 14.76
CA HIS A 207 8.71 -9.86 14.37
C HIS A 207 7.76 -10.94 13.82
N PRO A 208 7.17 -10.72 12.63
CA PRO A 208 6.13 -11.61 12.12
C PRO A 208 6.67 -12.99 11.75
N VAL A 209 5.95 -14.01 12.17
CA VAL A 209 6.07 -15.38 11.68
C VAL A 209 5.13 -15.50 10.48
N SER A 210 5.68 -15.76 9.31
CA SER A 210 5.00 -15.62 8.02
C SER A 210 5.06 -16.89 7.17
N ASN A 211 4.38 -16.93 6.03
CA ASN A 211 4.34 -18.08 5.14
C ASN A 211 4.64 -17.73 3.68
N GLY A 212 5.10 -16.51 3.40
CA GLY A 212 5.33 -15.99 2.06
C GLY A 212 6.72 -16.31 1.48
N PRO A 213 7.06 -15.68 0.34
CA PRO A 213 8.32 -15.93 -0.37
C PRO A 213 9.56 -15.49 0.40
N TYR A 214 9.43 -14.61 1.37
CA TYR A 214 10.53 -14.16 2.22
C TYR A 214 10.21 -14.35 3.70
N LYS A 215 11.28 -14.47 4.52
CA LYS A 215 11.26 -14.50 5.99
C LYS A 215 11.70 -13.14 6.52
N PHE A 216 11.03 -12.65 7.54
CA PHE A 216 11.44 -11.46 8.28
C PHE A 216 12.79 -11.66 8.98
N VAL A 217 13.65 -10.64 8.94
CA VAL A 217 14.94 -10.61 9.63
C VAL A 217 14.96 -9.50 10.67
N SER A 218 14.78 -8.24 10.23
CA SER A 218 14.86 -7.11 11.13
C SER A 218 14.01 -5.94 10.64
N TRP A 219 13.59 -5.09 11.57
CA TRP A 219 13.00 -3.80 11.32
C TRP A 219 13.70 -2.75 12.18
N GLN A 220 14.49 -1.91 11.54
CA GLN A 220 15.07 -0.72 12.12
C GLN A 220 14.18 0.46 11.74
N HIS A 221 13.34 0.90 12.68
CA HIS A 221 12.36 1.96 12.44
C HIS A 221 12.97 3.20 11.80
N ASN A 222 12.30 3.74 10.80
CA ASN A 222 12.73 4.89 9.98
C ASN A 222 14.04 4.68 9.21
N HIS A 223 14.53 3.44 9.11
CA HIS A 223 15.77 3.12 8.41
C HIS A 223 15.61 2.00 7.40
N SER A 224 15.28 0.77 7.85
CA SER A 224 15.17 -0.38 6.95
C SER A 224 14.33 -1.54 7.51
N ILE A 225 13.77 -2.34 6.59
CA ILE A 225 13.20 -3.64 6.90
C ILE A 225 13.89 -4.68 6.03
N GLU A 226 14.51 -5.67 6.69
CA GLU A 226 15.28 -6.71 6.03
C GLU A 226 14.54 -8.03 6.05
N MET A 227 14.63 -8.75 4.95
CA MET A 227 14.08 -10.08 4.81
C MET A 227 14.95 -10.95 3.92
N VAL A 228 14.94 -12.24 4.16
CA VAL A 228 15.68 -13.25 3.38
C VAL A 228 14.73 -14.20 2.70
N LYS A 229 15.18 -14.82 1.63
CA LYS A 229 14.42 -15.84 0.91
C LYS A 229 13.90 -16.93 1.84
N ASN A 230 12.64 -17.31 1.65
CA ASN A 230 12.03 -18.44 2.33
C ASN A 230 12.16 -19.72 1.47
N PRO A 231 13.05 -20.67 1.81
CA PRO A 231 13.23 -21.88 1.01
C PRO A 231 12.03 -22.83 1.09
N ASP A 232 11.19 -22.70 2.12
CA ASP A 232 10.01 -23.55 2.34
C ASP A 232 8.76 -23.03 1.65
N TYR A 233 8.84 -21.86 0.98
CA TYR A 233 7.73 -21.29 0.24
C TYR A 233 7.33 -22.14 -0.97
N LYS A 234 6.04 -22.43 -1.11
CA LYS A 234 5.51 -23.36 -2.13
C LYS A 234 4.61 -22.69 -3.19
N GLY A 235 4.48 -21.36 -3.14
CA GLY A 235 3.60 -20.61 -4.04
C GLY A 235 4.24 -20.22 -5.36
N ASN A 236 3.55 -19.34 -6.09
CA ASN A 236 3.90 -18.93 -7.45
C ASN A 236 4.94 -17.79 -7.49
N ARG A 237 5.19 -17.11 -6.35
CA ARG A 237 6.07 -15.93 -6.24
C ARG A 237 7.48 -16.32 -5.73
N VAL A 238 8.05 -17.39 -6.25
CA VAL A 238 9.37 -17.87 -5.79
C VAL A 238 10.44 -16.81 -5.95
N ALA A 239 11.10 -16.44 -4.85
CA ALA A 239 12.19 -15.49 -4.84
C ALA A 239 13.36 -15.96 -5.71
N LYS A 240 13.83 -15.07 -6.63
CA LYS A 240 14.99 -15.31 -7.51
C LYS A 240 16.29 -14.75 -6.94
N ASN A 241 16.19 -13.92 -5.93
CA ASN A 241 17.28 -13.29 -5.16
C ASN A 241 17.32 -13.87 -3.75
N ASP A 242 18.32 -13.51 -2.95
CA ASP A 242 18.54 -14.07 -1.61
C ASP A 242 17.78 -13.32 -0.52
N GLY A 243 17.36 -12.08 -0.77
CA GLY A 243 16.62 -11.27 0.19
C GLY A 243 16.24 -9.90 -0.35
N LEU A 244 15.45 -9.19 0.43
CA LEU A 244 15.04 -7.80 0.18
C LEU A 244 15.44 -6.92 1.35
N ASN A 245 15.90 -5.70 1.05
CA ASN A 245 16.10 -4.65 2.02
C ASN A 245 15.24 -3.44 1.63
N PHE A 246 14.12 -3.24 2.32
CA PHE A 246 13.30 -2.04 2.16
C PHE A 246 13.98 -0.88 2.89
N LYS A 247 14.62 0.00 2.14
CA LYS A 247 15.20 1.25 2.67
C LYS A 247 14.10 2.28 2.82
N ILE A 248 13.99 2.86 4.01
CA ILE A 248 12.93 3.83 4.34
C ILE A 248 13.37 5.22 3.93
N TYR A 249 12.57 5.85 3.09
CA TYR A 249 12.79 7.23 2.64
C TYR A 249 11.56 8.08 2.97
N THR A 250 11.83 9.33 3.35
CA THR A 250 10.79 10.37 3.52
C THR A 250 10.69 11.28 2.31
N SER A 251 11.68 11.22 1.38
CA SER A 251 11.74 12.01 0.16
C SER A 251 11.97 11.13 -1.06
N PRO A 252 11.08 11.18 -2.06
CA PRO A 252 11.30 10.51 -3.34
C PRO A 252 12.57 10.97 -4.07
N ASP A 253 12.95 12.26 -3.93
CA ASP A 253 14.19 12.79 -4.53
C ASP A 253 15.43 12.12 -3.95
N SER A 254 15.48 11.89 -2.64
CA SER A 254 16.59 11.19 -1.99
C SER A 254 16.69 9.73 -2.45
N ALA A 255 15.55 9.03 -2.55
CA ALA A 255 15.51 7.66 -3.06
C ALA A 255 15.96 7.57 -4.53
N TYR A 256 15.55 8.55 -5.35
CA TYR A 256 15.95 8.60 -6.75
C TYR A 256 17.44 8.94 -6.94
N ALA A 257 17.99 9.79 -6.06
CA ALA A 257 19.43 10.06 -6.04
C ALA A 257 20.23 8.80 -5.68
N ASP A 258 19.77 8.03 -4.68
CA ASP A 258 20.39 6.76 -4.29
C ASP A 258 20.27 5.69 -5.38
N LEU A 259 19.13 5.63 -6.09
CA LEU A 259 18.97 4.75 -7.26
C LEU A 259 20.02 5.08 -8.34
N ARG A 260 20.17 6.36 -8.70
CA ARG A 260 21.17 6.80 -9.68
C ARG A 260 22.61 6.61 -9.21
N GLY A 261 22.84 6.70 -7.91
CA GLY A 261 24.13 6.46 -7.27
C GLY A 261 24.49 4.99 -7.07
N GLY A 262 23.59 4.05 -7.40
CA GLY A 262 23.79 2.62 -7.18
C GLY A 262 23.67 2.17 -5.72
N ASN A 263 23.11 3.04 -4.85
CA ASN A 263 22.83 2.72 -3.46
C ASN A 263 21.44 2.14 -3.22
N LEU A 264 20.57 2.18 -4.23
CA LEU A 264 19.24 1.60 -4.26
C LEU A 264 19.06 0.88 -5.60
N ASP A 265 18.50 -0.34 -5.59
CA ASP A 265 18.33 -1.16 -6.81
C ASP A 265 16.98 -0.92 -7.48
N PHE A 266 15.95 -0.57 -6.72
CA PHE A 266 14.59 -0.41 -7.24
C PHE A 266 13.80 0.67 -6.50
N THR A 267 13.10 1.52 -7.26
CA THR A 267 12.05 2.41 -6.75
C THR A 267 10.82 2.38 -7.65
N ASN A 268 9.64 2.44 -7.04
CA ASN A 268 8.38 2.68 -7.74
C ASN A 268 7.86 4.13 -7.54
N MET A 269 8.69 4.99 -6.92
CA MET A 269 8.40 6.40 -6.73
C MET A 269 9.39 7.24 -7.54
N ILE A 270 8.88 7.91 -8.57
CA ILE A 270 9.64 8.86 -9.36
C ILE A 270 9.29 10.27 -8.88
N PRO A 271 10.27 11.08 -8.42
CA PRO A 271 9.99 12.43 -7.97
C PRO A 271 9.58 13.33 -9.15
N ASP A 272 8.82 14.39 -8.86
CA ASP A 272 8.35 15.35 -9.88
C ASP A 272 9.52 15.93 -10.69
N THR A 273 10.67 16.14 -10.05
CA THR A 273 11.91 16.63 -10.68
C THR A 273 12.46 15.72 -11.76
N ALA A 274 12.13 14.43 -11.74
CA ALA A 274 12.62 13.42 -12.66
C ALA A 274 11.57 12.95 -13.69
N LEU A 275 10.30 13.33 -13.56
CA LEU A 275 9.20 12.83 -14.43
C LEU A 275 9.47 13.05 -15.93
N THR A 276 10.15 14.13 -16.30
CA THR A 276 10.47 14.44 -17.72
C THR A 276 11.68 13.68 -18.25
N SER A 277 12.51 13.08 -17.41
CA SER A 277 13.82 12.55 -17.80
C SER A 277 14.05 11.07 -17.49
N PHE A 278 13.33 10.50 -16.49
CA PHE A 278 13.64 9.15 -16.01
C PHE A 278 13.54 8.06 -17.10
N GLN A 279 12.60 8.20 -18.07
CA GLN A 279 12.41 7.24 -19.15
C GLN A 279 13.56 7.29 -20.21
N SER A 280 14.27 8.41 -20.29
CA SER A 280 15.41 8.61 -21.20
C SER A 280 16.77 8.38 -20.54
N ASP A 281 16.81 8.17 -19.20
CA ASP A 281 18.05 7.90 -18.48
C ASP A 281 18.58 6.50 -18.80
N LYS A 282 19.67 6.43 -19.59
CA LYS A 282 20.28 5.17 -20.04
C LYS A 282 20.96 4.39 -18.91
N SER A 283 21.20 5.01 -17.77
CA SER A 283 21.77 4.33 -16.59
C SER A 283 20.73 3.50 -15.84
N LEU A 284 19.46 3.71 -16.12
CA LEU A 284 18.32 3.07 -15.46
C LEU A 284 17.50 2.21 -16.42
N LYS A 285 16.82 1.21 -15.89
CA LYS A 285 15.77 0.50 -16.59
C LYS A 285 14.42 1.05 -16.13
N ALA A 286 13.88 1.97 -16.92
CA ALA A 286 12.63 2.65 -16.61
C ALA A 286 11.41 1.90 -17.18
N TYR A 287 10.31 1.93 -16.42
CA TYR A 287 9.01 1.42 -16.83
C TYR A 287 7.96 2.52 -16.61
N ASN A 288 7.04 2.67 -17.56
CA ASN A 288 5.89 3.56 -17.46
C ASN A 288 4.69 2.83 -18.06
N GLU A 289 4.03 2.03 -17.25
CA GLU A 289 2.93 1.17 -17.66
C GLU A 289 1.65 1.55 -16.90
N PRO A 290 0.47 1.37 -17.50
CA PRO A 290 -0.80 1.58 -16.79
C PRO A 290 -0.89 0.70 -15.54
N GLY A 291 -1.06 1.33 -14.39
CA GLY A 291 -1.22 0.64 -13.11
C GLY A 291 -2.69 0.49 -12.70
N GLY A 292 -2.94 -0.33 -11.67
CA GLY A 292 -4.27 -0.53 -11.09
C GLY A 292 -4.73 0.59 -10.16
N ASN A 293 -4.02 1.72 -10.10
CA ASN A 293 -4.31 2.83 -9.20
C ASN A 293 -5.06 3.97 -9.89
N THR A 294 -5.99 4.57 -9.18
CA THR A 294 -6.69 5.79 -9.60
C THR A 294 -6.42 6.90 -8.57
N LEU A 295 -5.97 8.06 -9.05
CA LEU A 295 -5.84 9.24 -8.19
C LEU A 295 -7.19 9.94 -8.08
N THR A 296 -7.68 10.06 -6.87
CA THR A 296 -8.98 10.66 -6.57
C THR A 296 -8.87 11.60 -5.38
N PHE A 297 -9.82 12.52 -5.28
CA PHE A 297 -10.15 13.18 -4.03
C PHE A 297 -11.62 12.97 -3.71
N THR A 298 -11.93 12.87 -2.43
CA THR A 298 -13.29 12.60 -1.96
C THR A 298 -13.90 13.87 -1.44
N ILE A 299 -15.15 14.12 -1.81
CA ILE A 299 -16.00 15.13 -1.19
C ILE A 299 -16.98 14.39 -0.29
N PRO A 300 -16.81 14.40 1.05
CA PRO A 300 -17.69 13.68 1.95
C PRO A 300 -19.12 14.18 1.87
N GLU A 301 -20.08 13.26 1.85
CA GLU A 301 -21.50 13.58 1.73
C GLU A 301 -22.14 14.24 2.96
N TRP A 302 -21.47 14.13 4.12
CA TRP A 302 -21.89 14.79 5.36
C TRP A 302 -21.47 16.25 5.47
N LEU A 303 -20.66 16.75 4.52
CA LEU A 303 -20.33 18.16 4.47
C LEU A 303 -21.57 18.97 4.10
N GLU A 304 -21.81 20.05 4.85
CA GLU A 304 -22.86 21.02 4.52
C GLU A 304 -22.70 21.49 3.07
N HIS A 305 -23.81 21.63 2.34
CA HIS A 305 -23.87 21.96 0.91
C HIS A 305 -23.36 20.90 -0.07
N PHE A 306 -22.82 19.77 0.39
CA PHE A 306 -22.27 18.70 -0.46
C PHE A 306 -22.94 17.32 -0.24
N GLY A 307 -24.09 17.28 0.43
CA GLY A 307 -24.82 16.05 0.73
C GLY A 307 -25.38 15.33 -0.50
N GLN A 308 -25.98 14.15 -0.25
CA GLN A 308 -26.66 13.35 -1.31
C GLN A 308 -28.05 13.90 -1.65
N ASN A 309 -28.15 15.20 -1.85
CA ASN A 309 -29.35 15.90 -2.28
C ASN A 309 -29.11 16.64 -3.61
N GLU A 310 -30.11 17.32 -4.15
CA GLU A 310 -30.03 18.02 -5.43
C GLU A 310 -28.92 19.08 -5.41
N GLU A 311 -28.85 19.92 -4.38
CA GLU A 311 -27.82 20.94 -4.21
C GLU A 311 -26.41 20.33 -4.23
N GLY A 312 -26.15 19.35 -3.35
CA GLY A 312 -24.85 18.72 -3.22
C GLY A 312 -24.42 17.99 -4.50
N ASN A 313 -25.36 17.33 -5.18
CA ASN A 313 -25.08 16.68 -6.47
C ASN A 313 -24.67 17.69 -7.54
N LEU A 314 -25.35 18.83 -7.63
CA LEU A 314 -25.00 19.91 -8.56
C LEU A 314 -23.60 20.48 -8.27
N ARG A 315 -23.27 20.70 -7.00
CA ARG A 315 -21.94 21.21 -6.60
C ARG A 315 -20.83 20.23 -6.92
N ARG A 316 -20.98 18.94 -6.58
CA ARG A 316 -19.97 17.92 -6.91
C ARG A 316 -19.76 17.78 -8.41
N GLN A 317 -20.82 17.80 -9.21
CA GLN A 317 -20.71 17.79 -10.68
C GLN A 317 -20.00 19.03 -11.19
N ALA A 318 -20.32 20.22 -10.66
CA ALA A 318 -19.68 21.47 -11.04
C ALA A 318 -18.18 21.44 -10.78
N ILE A 319 -17.76 21.01 -9.58
CA ILE A 319 -16.34 20.84 -9.24
C ILE A 319 -15.67 19.86 -10.20
N SER A 320 -16.27 18.71 -10.45
CA SER A 320 -15.70 17.71 -11.36
C SER A 320 -15.51 18.25 -12.77
N MET A 321 -16.52 18.95 -13.32
CA MET A 321 -16.47 19.49 -14.68
C MET A 321 -15.59 20.73 -14.80
N SER A 322 -15.18 21.37 -13.70
CA SER A 322 -14.25 22.50 -13.70
C SER A 322 -12.80 22.07 -13.91
N ILE A 323 -12.44 20.82 -13.66
CA ILE A 323 -11.06 20.33 -13.68
C ILE A 323 -10.65 19.87 -15.07
N ASP A 324 -9.64 20.52 -15.66
CA ASP A 324 -8.99 20.07 -16.91
C ASP A 324 -7.98 18.95 -16.61
N ARG A 325 -8.51 17.73 -16.50
CA ARG A 325 -7.71 16.52 -16.23
C ARG A 325 -6.66 16.27 -17.30
N LYS A 326 -6.93 16.66 -18.55
CA LYS A 326 -5.97 16.50 -19.64
C LYS A 326 -4.76 17.40 -19.43
N THR A 327 -4.96 18.67 -19.15
CA THR A 327 -3.88 19.61 -18.86
C THR A 327 -3.11 19.20 -17.61
N VAL A 328 -3.78 18.73 -16.55
CA VAL A 328 -3.12 18.21 -15.35
C VAL A 328 -2.25 17.00 -15.70
N ALA A 329 -2.75 16.02 -16.45
CA ALA A 329 -1.97 14.84 -16.87
C ALA A 329 -0.75 15.22 -17.73
N GLU A 330 -0.90 16.17 -18.65
CA GLU A 330 0.18 16.60 -19.54
C GLU A 330 1.22 17.48 -18.84
N LYS A 331 0.81 18.42 -17.99
CA LYS A 331 1.70 19.45 -17.42
C LYS A 331 2.25 19.10 -16.05
N ILE A 332 1.51 18.35 -15.24
CA ILE A 332 1.95 17.96 -13.91
C ILE A 332 2.55 16.56 -13.93
N PHE A 333 1.88 15.61 -14.59
CA PHE A 333 2.31 14.22 -14.63
C PHE A 333 3.19 13.88 -15.85
N HIS A 334 3.41 14.81 -16.78
CA HIS A 334 4.31 14.63 -17.93
C HIS A 334 4.06 13.32 -18.70
N GLY A 335 2.80 12.91 -18.85
CA GLY A 335 2.41 11.68 -19.55
C GLY A 335 2.52 10.39 -18.73
N THR A 336 2.81 10.46 -17.42
CA THR A 336 2.81 9.30 -16.52
C THR A 336 1.44 9.01 -15.91
N ALA A 337 0.44 9.83 -16.20
CA ALA A 337 -0.96 9.63 -15.80
C ALA A 337 -1.90 9.81 -17.01
N THR A 338 -3.04 9.13 -16.96
CA THR A 338 -4.09 9.23 -17.98
C THR A 338 -5.36 9.78 -17.31
N PRO A 339 -6.08 10.74 -17.93
CA PRO A 339 -7.36 11.22 -17.43
C PRO A 339 -8.34 10.07 -17.20
N ALA A 340 -8.90 9.98 -15.99
CA ALA A 340 -9.87 8.95 -15.66
C ALA A 340 -11.21 9.18 -16.41
N VAL A 341 -11.80 8.09 -16.87
CA VAL A 341 -13.14 8.04 -17.47
C VAL A 341 -14.06 7.02 -16.79
N ASP A 342 -13.51 6.30 -15.81
CA ASP A 342 -14.16 5.31 -14.97
C ASP A 342 -13.62 5.44 -13.54
N PHE A 343 -14.30 4.86 -12.55
CA PHE A 343 -13.79 4.66 -11.19
C PHE A 343 -12.67 3.62 -11.14
N LEU A 344 -12.70 2.67 -12.07
CA LEU A 344 -11.67 1.66 -12.23
C LEU A 344 -10.50 2.20 -13.05
N ALA A 345 -9.29 1.74 -12.75
CA ALA A 345 -8.14 1.97 -13.60
C ALA A 345 -8.19 1.05 -14.83
N ALA A 346 -7.60 1.50 -15.95
CA ALA A 346 -7.71 0.82 -17.25
C ALA A 346 -7.31 -0.68 -17.25
N PRO A 347 -6.33 -1.16 -16.46
CA PRO A 347 -6.00 -2.59 -16.41
C PRO A 347 -6.98 -3.44 -15.60
N ILE A 348 -7.88 -2.83 -14.84
CA ILE A 348 -8.80 -3.56 -13.97
C ILE A 348 -9.94 -4.16 -14.81
N SER A 349 -10.29 -5.42 -14.52
CA SER A 349 -11.44 -6.08 -15.13
C SER A 349 -12.72 -5.28 -14.88
N ALA A 350 -13.61 -5.22 -15.86
CA ALA A 350 -14.82 -4.40 -15.89
C ALA A 350 -14.61 -2.88 -16.09
N TYR A 351 -13.37 -2.39 -16.30
CA TYR A 351 -13.16 -1.02 -16.76
C TYR A 351 -13.94 -0.71 -18.04
N SER A 352 -14.60 0.43 -18.09
CA SER A 352 -15.39 0.86 -19.25
C SER A 352 -15.06 2.31 -19.63
N LYS A 353 -14.75 2.52 -20.91
CA LYS A 353 -14.61 3.87 -21.47
C LYS A 353 -15.96 4.59 -21.65
N GLU A 354 -17.04 3.81 -21.65
CA GLU A 354 -18.40 4.27 -21.93
C GLU A 354 -19.32 4.14 -20.70
N LEU A 355 -18.75 4.32 -19.52
CA LEU A 355 -19.53 4.26 -18.27
C LEU A 355 -20.60 5.35 -18.28
N LYS A 356 -21.85 4.98 -18.07
CA LYS A 356 -22.98 5.93 -18.00
C LYS A 356 -22.74 6.93 -16.85
N GLY A 357 -22.84 8.22 -17.15
CA GLY A 357 -22.62 9.28 -16.17
C GLY A 357 -21.19 9.83 -16.16
N ASN A 358 -20.26 9.26 -16.95
CA ASN A 358 -18.86 9.72 -16.99
C ASN A 358 -18.69 11.09 -17.68
N GLU A 359 -19.73 11.65 -18.26
CA GLU A 359 -19.72 13.01 -18.80
C GLU A 359 -19.33 14.08 -17.77
N VAL A 360 -19.57 13.82 -16.48
CA VAL A 360 -19.16 14.69 -15.37
C VAL A 360 -17.64 14.79 -15.21
N LEU A 361 -16.88 13.86 -15.79
CA LEU A 361 -15.41 13.86 -15.79
C LEU A 361 -14.84 14.72 -16.93
N LYS A 362 -15.65 15.11 -17.91
CA LYS A 362 -15.22 15.95 -19.03
C LYS A 362 -15.11 17.41 -18.59
N TYR A 363 -13.99 18.03 -18.91
CA TYR A 363 -13.78 19.45 -18.66
C TYR A 363 -14.82 20.30 -19.42
N ASN A 364 -15.65 21.03 -18.71
CA ASN A 364 -16.65 21.93 -19.26
C ASN A 364 -16.94 23.08 -18.28
N PRO A 365 -16.11 24.14 -18.31
CA PRO A 365 -16.22 25.26 -17.38
C PRO A 365 -17.55 26.01 -17.46
N SER A 366 -18.14 26.12 -18.66
CA SER A 366 -19.44 26.77 -18.83
C SER A 366 -20.55 26.00 -18.13
N LYS A 367 -20.56 24.67 -18.28
CA LYS A 367 -21.52 23.81 -17.61
C LYS A 367 -21.29 23.77 -16.09
N ALA A 368 -20.03 23.77 -15.64
CA ALA A 368 -19.69 23.89 -14.24
C ALA A 368 -20.27 25.14 -13.59
N LYS A 369 -20.14 26.31 -14.24
CA LYS A 369 -20.77 27.58 -13.79
C LYS A 369 -22.31 27.51 -13.73
N GLU A 370 -22.94 26.94 -14.75
CA GLU A 370 -24.39 26.73 -14.77
C GLU A 370 -24.86 25.87 -13.58
N LEU A 371 -24.19 24.73 -13.34
CA LEU A 371 -24.53 23.82 -12.25
C LEU A 371 -24.32 24.47 -10.87
N TRP A 372 -23.23 25.22 -10.71
CA TRP A 372 -22.96 25.95 -9.47
C TRP A 372 -24.02 27.03 -9.19
N ALA A 373 -24.44 27.79 -10.24
CA ALA A 373 -25.49 28.77 -10.11
C ALA A 373 -26.84 28.13 -9.75
N LYS A 374 -27.17 26.96 -10.32
CA LYS A 374 -28.36 26.19 -9.93
C LYS A 374 -28.32 25.77 -8.49
N ALA A 375 -27.18 25.27 -8.00
CA ALA A 375 -27.01 24.91 -6.60
C ALA A 375 -27.20 26.12 -5.68
N ASN A 376 -26.65 27.29 -6.04
CA ASN A 376 -26.82 28.54 -5.29
C ASN A 376 -28.26 29.05 -5.29
N ALA A 377 -29.05 28.73 -6.30
CA ALA A 377 -30.49 29.05 -6.32
C ALA A 377 -31.28 28.18 -5.31
N ILE A 378 -30.80 26.97 -4.99
CA ILE A 378 -31.40 26.11 -3.96
C ILE A 378 -30.96 26.58 -2.57
N SER A 379 -29.65 26.75 -2.36
CA SER A 379 -29.07 27.20 -1.10
C SER A 379 -27.80 28.03 -1.39
N PRO A 380 -27.87 29.37 -1.21
CA PRO A 380 -26.71 30.23 -1.44
C PRO A 380 -25.53 29.84 -0.53
N TRP A 381 -24.34 29.68 -1.12
CA TRP A 381 -23.11 29.40 -0.38
C TRP A 381 -21.92 30.13 -1.03
N SER A 382 -21.14 30.79 -0.19
CA SER A 382 -19.91 31.50 -0.53
C SER A 382 -18.75 31.17 0.37
N GLY A 383 -18.83 30.01 1.06
CA GLY A 383 -17.78 29.54 1.97
C GLY A 383 -16.56 28.99 1.24
N GLU A 384 -15.55 28.62 2.02
CA GLU A 384 -14.33 27.97 1.55
C GLU A 384 -14.33 26.50 1.93
N PHE A 385 -13.69 25.68 1.12
CA PHE A 385 -13.37 24.29 1.46
C PHE A 385 -11.89 24.02 1.21
N GLY A 386 -11.30 23.17 2.05
CA GLY A 386 -9.91 22.74 1.93
C GLY A 386 -9.80 21.33 1.40
N ILE A 387 -8.78 21.05 0.59
CA ILE A 387 -8.41 19.70 0.19
C ILE A 387 -7.20 19.29 1.02
N ALA A 388 -7.37 18.24 1.86
CA ALA A 388 -6.27 17.63 2.58
C ALA A 388 -5.55 16.61 1.69
N TYR A 389 -4.24 16.55 1.76
CA TYR A 389 -3.40 15.59 1.05
C TYR A 389 -2.19 15.17 1.88
N ASN A 390 -1.56 14.04 1.53
CA ASN A 390 -0.36 13.58 2.21
C ASN A 390 0.83 14.48 1.88
N ALA A 391 1.58 14.89 2.90
CA ALA A 391 2.74 15.77 2.76
C ALA A 391 3.98 15.05 2.18
N ASP A 392 4.02 13.73 2.25
CA ASP A 392 5.11 12.83 1.90
C ASP A 392 5.04 12.32 0.45
N GLY A 393 4.57 13.11 -0.48
CA GLY A 393 4.44 12.66 -1.87
C GLY A 393 4.44 13.79 -2.87
N THR A 394 4.05 13.46 -4.08
CA THR A 394 3.93 14.40 -5.20
C THR A 394 2.55 15.06 -5.27
N ALA A 395 1.71 14.88 -4.25
CA ALA A 395 0.31 15.32 -4.26
C ALA A 395 0.15 16.83 -4.32
N LYS A 396 1.08 17.61 -3.77
CA LYS A 396 1.00 19.06 -3.69
C LYS A 396 0.70 19.71 -5.04
N ASN A 397 1.48 19.39 -6.06
CA ASN A 397 1.41 20.07 -7.36
C ASN A 397 0.06 19.86 -8.07
N TRP A 398 -0.45 18.62 -8.07
CA TRP A 398 -1.74 18.37 -8.73
C TRP A 398 -2.93 18.85 -7.89
N VAL A 399 -2.85 18.83 -6.56
CA VAL A 399 -3.88 19.39 -5.68
C VAL A 399 -3.95 20.92 -5.83
N GLU A 400 -2.82 21.62 -5.85
CA GLU A 400 -2.77 23.05 -6.11
C GLU A 400 -3.36 23.40 -7.49
N ALA A 401 -3.05 22.60 -8.51
CA ALA A 401 -3.64 22.79 -9.84
C ALA A 401 -5.17 22.64 -9.82
N ILE A 402 -5.70 21.62 -9.11
CA ILE A 402 -7.15 21.41 -8.95
C ILE A 402 -7.78 22.61 -8.20
N CYS A 403 -7.18 23.06 -7.11
CA CYS A 403 -7.67 24.22 -6.35
C CYS A 403 -7.74 25.46 -7.25
N ASN A 404 -6.74 25.72 -8.08
CA ASN A 404 -6.74 26.83 -9.02
C ASN A 404 -7.89 26.76 -10.03
N TYR A 405 -8.23 25.56 -10.54
CA TYR A 405 -9.40 25.39 -11.38
C TYR A 405 -10.71 25.69 -10.63
N CYS A 406 -10.82 25.31 -9.37
CA CYS A 406 -11.99 25.57 -8.55
C CYS A 406 -12.15 27.07 -8.23
N LEU A 407 -11.05 27.80 -7.94
CA LEU A 407 -11.06 29.25 -7.64
C LEU A 407 -11.59 30.09 -8.81
N LEU A 408 -11.34 29.70 -10.06
CA LEU A 408 -11.83 30.42 -11.25
C LEU A 408 -13.35 30.48 -11.34
N TYR A 409 -14.08 29.68 -10.54
CA TYR A 409 -15.54 29.56 -10.61
C TYR A 409 -16.26 29.97 -9.32
N THR A 410 -15.55 30.01 -8.21
CA THR A 410 -16.10 30.35 -6.88
C THR A 410 -15.81 31.78 -6.46
N SER A 411 -14.81 32.45 -7.07
CA SER A 411 -14.58 33.88 -6.85
C SER A 411 -15.57 34.71 -7.65
N PRO A 412 -16.24 35.73 -7.07
CA PRO A 412 -16.90 36.75 -7.85
C PRO A 412 -15.83 37.40 -8.75
N SER A 413 -16.11 37.49 -10.03
CA SER A 413 -15.28 38.24 -10.99
C SER A 413 -15.02 39.64 -10.43
N PRO A 414 -13.78 40.17 -10.45
CA PRO A 414 -13.51 41.52 -10.01
C PRO A 414 -14.27 42.55 -10.86
#